data_5b9acb83ec8dc50c123d580bfdd27634
#
_entry.id   5b9acb83ec8dc50c123d580bfdd27634
#
_cell.length_a   1.000
_cell.length_b   1.000
_cell.length_c   1.000
_cell.angle_alpha   90.00
_cell.angle_beta   90.00
_cell.angle_gamma   90.00
#
_symmetry.space_group_name_H-M   'P 1'
#
loop_
_entity.id
_entity.type
_entity.pdbx_description
1 polymer ?
#
loop_
_entity_poly.entity_id
_entity_poly.type
_entity_poly.pdbx_seq_one_letter_code
_entity_poly.pdbx_strand_id
1 'polypeptide(L)'
;MGWAKLGTQLYGYAGNARVRTSATLSCDGTMSAYTATVRWSRNGDEGFAKGRYSRAHEWAFDGGAVVPASASPDNVPPGTADEAGVDPEEAFIASISSCHMLFFIDYARRDGLVVDSYVDEAIGIMEKDADGKIAVTNVTLRPRIIFSGDQPSSDQIDRLHHRAHEACFIANSVKTEILVESQAG
;
A
#
# COMPACT_ATOMS: atom_id res chain seq x y z
N MET A 1 53.02 -3.98 0.47
CA MET A 1 52.03 -3.06 -0.11
C MET A 1 50.65 -3.61 0.24
N GLY A 2 49.97 -2.94 1.14
CA GLY A 2 48.87 -3.50 1.89
C GLY A 2 47.54 -3.39 1.14
N TRP A 3 46.78 -4.45 1.16
CA TRP A 3 45.36 -4.48 0.83
C TRP A 3 44.56 -4.36 2.13
N ALA A 4 43.86 -3.27 2.26
CA ALA A 4 42.93 -3.07 3.36
C ALA A 4 41.74 -4.03 3.20
N LYS A 5 41.54 -4.92 4.18
CA LYS A 5 40.34 -5.74 4.31
C LYS A 5 39.19 -4.83 4.73
N LEU A 6 38.24 -4.62 3.84
CA LEU A 6 36.92 -4.14 4.18
C LEU A 6 36.18 -5.28 4.90
N GLY A 7 35.86 -5.04 6.18
CA GLY A 7 35.21 -6.02 7.02
C GLY A 7 33.78 -6.30 6.54
N THR A 8 33.54 -7.58 6.29
CA THR A 8 32.18 -8.13 6.09
C THR A 8 31.49 -8.11 7.43
N GLN A 9 30.60 -7.16 7.64
CA GLN A 9 29.76 -7.11 8.84
C GLN A 9 28.59 -8.07 8.59
N LEU A 10 28.69 -9.24 9.19
CA LEU A 10 27.61 -10.20 9.30
C LEU A 10 26.57 -9.62 10.28
N TYR A 11 25.40 -9.26 9.76
CA TYR A 11 24.26 -8.92 10.61
C TYR A 11 23.70 -10.20 11.22
N GLY A 12 24.17 -10.53 12.42
CA GLY A 12 23.54 -11.52 13.28
C GLY A 12 22.19 -11.01 13.78
N TYR A 13 21.15 -11.79 13.61
CA TYR A 13 19.82 -11.54 14.12
C TYR A 13 19.86 -11.70 15.65
N ALA A 14 19.98 -10.63 16.40
CA ALA A 14 19.76 -10.60 17.85
C ALA A 14 18.54 -9.73 18.13
N GLY A 15 17.55 -10.38 18.70
CA GLY A 15 16.34 -9.97 19.41
C GLY A 15 15.91 -8.50 19.39
N ASN A 16 14.63 -8.29 19.05
CA ASN A 16 13.73 -7.21 19.50
C ASN A 16 14.37 -5.92 20.04
N ALA A 17 15.07 -5.17 19.22
CA ALA A 17 15.30 -3.77 19.47
C ALA A 17 14.46 -2.98 18.46
N ARG A 18 13.35 -2.39 18.92
CA ARG A 18 12.63 -1.36 18.16
C ARG A 18 13.62 -0.22 17.88
N VAL A 19 14.19 -0.19 16.69
CA VAL A 19 14.85 1.02 16.21
C VAL A 19 13.71 1.99 15.90
N ARG A 20 13.23 2.66 16.95
CA ARG A 20 12.51 3.92 16.77
C ARG A 20 13.57 4.92 16.35
N THR A 21 13.74 5.15 15.06
CA THR A 21 14.24 6.43 14.61
C THR A 21 13.20 7.43 15.08
N SER A 22 13.55 8.21 16.09
CA SER A 22 12.70 9.21 16.71
C SER A 22 12.43 10.35 15.72
N ALA A 23 11.40 10.18 14.91
CA ALA A 23 10.69 11.27 14.28
C ALA A 23 9.26 11.16 14.80
N THR A 24 9.04 11.61 16.03
CA THR A 24 7.69 11.79 16.58
C THR A 24 7.16 13.11 16.07
N LEU A 25 6.04 13.05 15.36
CA LEU A 25 5.26 14.23 15.03
C LEU A 25 4.41 14.67 16.20
N SER A 26 4.52 15.92 16.51
CA SER A 26 3.47 16.69 17.15
C SER A 26 2.63 17.39 16.07
N CYS A 27 1.41 17.82 16.41
CA CYS A 27 0.48 18.54 15.52
C CYS A 27 0.98 19.93 15.07
N ASP A 28 2.27 20.18 15.11
CA ASP A 28 2.92 21.47 14.89
C ASP A 28 3.82 21.54 13.64
N GLY A 29 3.60 20.66 12.66
CA GLY A 29 4.27 20.74 11.35
C GLY A 29 5.61 20.03 11.26
N THR A 30 5.96 19.15 12.19
CA THR A 30 7.15 18.30 12.11
C THR A 30 6.98 17.13 11.13
N MET A 31 8.05 16.73 10.43
CA MET A 31 8.05 15.65 9.44
C MET A 31 7.88 14.29 10.11
N SER A 32 6.93 13.47 9.61
CA SER A 32 6.84 12.03 9.93
C SER A 32 7.68 11.22 8.96
N ALA A 33 8.39 10.21 9.47
CA ALA A 33 9.06 9.21 8.66
C ALA A 33 8.31 7.89 8.76
N TYR A 34 8.05 7.28 7.63
CA TYR A 34 7.46 5.95 7.50
C TYR A 34 8.49 5.02 6.89
N THR A 35 8.60 3.79 7.40
CA THR A 35 9.64 2.86 6.99
C THR A 35 9.04 1.52 6.57
N ALA A 36 9.62 0.95 5.54
CA ALA A 36 9.42 -0.43 5.14
C ALA A 36 10.76 -1.05 4.77
N THR A 37 10.94 -2.32 5.08
CA THR A 37 12.12 -3.10 4.65
C THR A 37 11.67 -4.13 3.64
N VAL A 38 12.22 -4.09 2.45
CA VAL A 38 12.00 -5.10 1.40
C VAL A 38 13.20 -6.04 1.38
N ARG A 39 12.98 -7.36 1.49
CA ARG A 39 14.04 -8.37 1.52
C ARG A 39 13.80 -9.40 0.44
N TRP A 40 14.77 -9.52 -0.44
CA TRP A 40 14.84 -10.60 -1.42
C TRP A 40 16.20 -11.28 -1.34
N SER A 41 16.21 -12.59 -1.49
CA SER A 41 17.44 -13.38 -1.56
C SER A 41 17.34 -14.39 -2.70
N ARG A 42 18.41 -14.53 -3.44
CA ARG A 42 18.50 -15.55 -4.48
C ARG A 42 18.59 -16.95 -3.86
N ASN A 43 17.70 -17.82 -4.26
CA ASN A 43 17.74 -19.25 -3.91
C ASN A 43 18.37 -20.02 -5.07
N GLY A 44 19.60 -20.51 -4.87
CA GLY A 44 20.33 -21.28 -5.88
C GLY A 44 20.97 -20.45 -7.00
N ASP A 45 21.62 -21.12 -7.94
CA ASP A 45 22.33 -20.47 -9.06
C ASP A 45 21.59 -20.57 -10.39
N GLU A 46 20.49 -21.31 -10.42
CA GLU A 46 19.83 -21.67 -11.66
C GLU A 46 19.06 -20.52 -12.30
N GLY A 47 19.52 -20.10 -13.47
CA GLY A 47 18.78 -19.29 -14.38
C GLY A 47 18.68 -17.80 -14.06
N PHE A 48 19.39 -17.25 -13.06
CA PHE A 48 19.35 -15.82 -12.73
C PHE A 48 19.68 -14.95 -13.95
N ALA A 49 20.79 -15.21 -14.62
CA ALA A 49 21.21 -14.48 -15.83
C ALA A 49 20.23 -14.63 -17.02
N LYS A 50 19.37 -15.64 -16.99
CA LYS A 50 18.32 -15.89 -17.98
C LYS A 50 16.96 -15.37 -17.54
N GLY A 51 16.89 -14.62 -16.44
CA GLY A 51 15.65 -14.10 -15.88
C GLY A 51 14.77 -15.14 -15.16
N ARG A 52 15.26 -16.39 -15.03
CA ARG A 52 14.52 -17.49 -14.38
C ARG A 52 14.91 -17.61 -12.93
N TYR A 53 14.51 -16.66 -12.10
CA TYR A 53 14.69 -16.66 -10.66
C TYR A 53 13.39 -16.31 -9.97
N SER A 54 13.20 -16.76 -8.74
CA SER A 54 12.00 -16.42 -7.94
C SER A 54 11.94 -14.94 -7.64
N ARG A 55 10.74 -14.34 -7.80
CA ARG A 55 10.43 -12.96 -7.41
C ARG A 55 9.83 -12.91 -6.00
N ALA A 56 9.64 -14.05 -5.35
CA ALA A 56 9.18 -14.09 -3.98
C ALA A 56 10.15 -13.34 -3.06
N HIS A 57 9.59 -12.47 -2.26
CA HIS A 57 10.31 -11.62 -1.31
C HIS A 57 9.40 -11.31 -0.11
N GLU A 58 9.83 -10.49 0.80
CA GLU A 58 9.02 -10.06 1.93
C GLU A 58 9.11 -8.56 2.17
N TRP A 59 8.03 -8.01 2.69
CA TRP A 59 8.01 -6.67 3.26
C TRP A 59 7.87 -6.77 4.76
N ALA A 60 8.71 -6.04 5.50
CA ALA A 60 8.64 -5.96 6.94
C ALA A 60 8.46 -4.51 7.38
N PHE A 61 7.55 -4.30 8.31
CA PHE A 61 7.15 -2.99 8.81
C PHE A 61 7.55 -2.83 10.28
N ASP A 62 7.63 -1.59 10.75
CA ASP A 62 8.06 -1.22 12.10
C ASP A 62 7.16 -1.79 13.21
N GLY A 63 5.87 -2.01 12.92
CA GLY A 63 4.91 -2.67 13.81
C GLY A 63 5.12 -4.18 13.97
N GLY A 64 6.07 -4.78 13.24
CA GLY A 64 6.37 -6.21 13.27
C GLY A 64 5.58 -7.04 12.25
N ALA A 65 4.71 -6.43 11.45
CA ALA A 65 4.04 -7.12 10.35
C ALA A 65 5.07 -7.52 9.29
N VAL A 66 4.95 -8.76 8.80
CA VAL A 66 5.72 -9.27 7.66
C VAL A 66 4.73 -9.78 6.63
N VAL A 67 4.83 -9.27 5.41
CA VAL A 67 3.95 -9.60 4.29
C VAL A 67 4.75 -10.38 3.25
N PRO A 68 4.37 -11.63 2.93
CA PRO A 68 4.88 -12.32 1.75
C PRO A 68 4.53 -11.55 0.48
N ALA A 69 5.49 -11.33 -0.37
CA ALA A 69 5.33 -10.52 -1.56
C ALA A 69 5.98 -11.15 -2.79
N SER A 70 5.53 -10.79 -3.96
CA SER A 70 6.10 -11.22 -5.22
C SER A 70 5.86 -10.18 -6.31
N ALA A 71 6.34 -10.44 -7.53
CA ALA A 71 5.85 -9.72 -8.69
C ALA A 71 4.51 -10.32 -9.14
N SER A 72 3.66 -9.51 -9.79
CA SER A 72 2.48 -10.02 -10.47
C SER A 72 2.87 -11.10 -11.50
N PRO A 73 2.15 -12.24 -11.56
CA PRO A 73 2.38 -13.27 -12.58
C PRO A 73 2.31 -12.75 -14.02
N ASP A 74 1.51 -11.72 -14.26
CA ASP A 74 1.33 -11.11 -15.58
C ASP A 74 2.55 -10.31 -16.06
N ASN A 75 3.42 -9.90 -15.11
CA ASN A 75 4.56 -9.02 -15.40
C ASN A 75 5.91 -9.75 -15.49
N VAL A 76 5.95 -11.06 -15.26
CA VAL A 76 7.18 -11.85 -15.19
C VAL A 76 7.07 -13.18 -15.92
N PRO A 77 8.19 -13.84 -16.28
CA PRO A 77 8.14 -15.16 -16.92
C PRO A 77 7.36 -16.18 -16.08
N PRO A 78 6.58 -17.07 -16.71
CA PRO A 78 5.80 -18.08 -16.02
C PRO A 78 6.61 -18.91 -15.01
N GLY A 79 6.04 -19.15 -13.83
CA GLY A 79 6.66 -19.94 -12.76
C GLY A 79 7.78 -19.20 -12.00
N THR A 80 7.90 -17.89 -12.15
CA THR A 80 8.88 -17.07 -11.42
C THR A 80 8.24 -16.13 -10.40
N ALA A 81 6.93 -15.92 -10.46
CA ALA A 81 6.14 -15.29 -9.41
C ALA A 81 5.72 -16.33 -8.35
N ASP A 82 5.40 -15.84 -7.16
CA ASP A 82 4.65 -16.56 -6.14
C ASP A 82 3.23 -15.98 -6.14
N GLU A 83 2.26 -16.73 -6.65
CA GLU A 83 0.86 -16.28 -6.78
C GLU A 83 0.17 -16.03 -5.42
N ALA A 84 0.74 -16.53 -4.32
CA ALA A 84 0.24 -16.26 -2.98
C ALA A 84 0.85 -15.00 -2.34
N GLY A 85 1.86 -14.41 -2.95
CA GLY A 85 2.51 -13.19 -2.49
C GLY A 85 1.79 -11.95 -3.01
N VAL A 86 1.65 -10.93 -2.15
CA VAL A 86 1.10 -9.63 -2.56
C VAL A 86 2.04 -8.96 -3.56
N ASP A 87 1.52 -8.50 -4.68
CA ASP A 87 2.32 -7.73 -5.63
C ASP A 87 2.30 -6.21 -5.32
N PRO A 88 3.28 -5.45 -5.84
CA PRO A 88 3.36 -4.01 -5.58
C PRO A 88 2.14 -3.24 -6.07
N GLU A 89 1.52 -3.67 -7.15
CA GLU A 89 0.34 -3.06 -7.74
C GLU A 89 -0.88 -3.25 -6.84
N GLU A 90 -1.09 -4.46 -6.30
CA GLU A 90 -2.13 -4.74 -5.29
C GLU A 90 -1.93 -3.92 -4.02
N ALA A 91 -0.68 -3.87 -3.53
CA ALA A 91 -0.36 -3.06 -2.35
C ALA A 91 -0.60 -1.56 -2.59
N PHE A 92 -0.30 -1.07 -3.78
CA PHE A 92 -0.55 0.31 -4.17
C PHE A 92 -2.06 0.62 -4.13
N ILE A 93 -2.89 -0.23 -4.73
CA ILE A 93 -4.36 -0.09 -4.71
C ILE A 93 -4.88 -0.17 -3.27
N ALA A 94 -4.43 -1.14 -2.49
CA ALA A 94 -4.82 -1.31 -1.09
C ALA A 94 -4.43 -0.10 -0.24
N SER A 95 -3.29 0.53 -0.49
CA SER A 95 -2.85 1.73 0.23
C SER A 95 -3.75 2.93 -0.04
N ILE A 96 -4.20 3.12 -1.30
CA ILE A 96 -5.14 4.18 -1.69
C ILE A 96 -6.50 3.93 -1.02
N SER A 97 -7.05 2.74 -1.14
CA SER A 97 -8.34 2.36 -0.59
C SER A 97 -8.36 2.52 0.94
N SER A 98 -7.37 1.97 1.65
CA SER A 98 -7.33 2.05 3.10
C SER A 98 -7.14 3.48 3.62
N CYS A 99 -6.35 4.30 2.95
CA CYS A 99 -6.18 5.71 3.31
C CYS A 99 -7.51 6.47 3.16
N HIS A 100 -8.21 6.28 2.04
CA HIS A 100 -9.53 6.87 1.80
C HIS A 100 -10.55 6.42 2.86
N MET A 101 -10.63 5.12 3.14
CA MET A 101 -11.50 4.53 4.17
C MET A 101 -11.29 5.18 5.54
N LEU A 102 -10.04 5.33 5.97
CA LEU A 102 -9.72 5.88 7.29
C LEU A 102 -10.22 7.34 7.43
N PHE A 103 -10.06 8.16 6.40
CA PHE A 103 -10.60 9.52 6.40
C PHE A 103 -12.12 9.54 6.33
N PHE A 104 -12.73 8.67 5.50
CA PHE A 104 -14.18 8.56 5.41
C PHE A 104 -14.80 8.24 6.77
N ILE A 105 -14.30 7.22 7.46
CA ILE A 105 -14.80 6.79 8.78
C ILE A 105 -14.64 7.91 9.81
N ASP A 106 -13.50 8.62 9.83
CA ASP A 106 -13.30 9.73 10.78
C ASP A 106 -14.26 10.89 10.51
N TYR A 107 -14.50 11.24 9.24
CA TYR A 107 -15.45 12.29 8.90
C TYR A 107 -16.90 11.87 9.17
N ALA A 108 -17.29 10.63 8.87
CA ALA A 108 -18.60 10.10 9.21
C ALA A 108 -18.85 10.20 10.72
N ARG A 109 -17.87 9.77 11.52
CA ARG A 109 -17.92 9.87 13.00
C ARG A 109 -18.07 11.33 13.46
N ARG A 110 -17.35 12.29 12.85
CA ARG A 110 -17.45 13.73 13.20
C ARG A 110 -18.81 14.30 12.85
N ASP A 111 -19.44 13.79 11.81
CA ASP A 111 -20.78 14.19 11.37
C ASP A 111 -21.89 13.46 12.14
N GLY A 112 -21.53 12.66 13.19
CA GLY A 112 -22.46 11.96 14.07
C GLY A 112 -22.99 10.63 13.52
N LEU A 113 -22.45 10.14 12.41
CA LEU A 113 -22.82 8.84 11.82
C LEU A 113 -22.00 7.70 12.43
N VAL A 114 -22.62 6.53 12.55
CA VAL A 114 -22.00 5.31 13.06
C VAL A 114 -21.81 4.35 11.89
N VAL A 115 -20.56 4.11 11.53
CA VAL A 115 -20.17 3.15 10.49
C VAL A 115 -19.90 1.80 11.15
N ASP A 116 -20.65 0.77 10.78
CA ASP A 116 -20.47 -0.60 11.27
C ASP A 116 -19.53 -1.40 10.39
N SER A 117 -19.57 -1.16 9.08
CA SER A 117 -18.77 -1.89 8.11
C SER A 117 -18.42 -1.01 6.92
N TYR A 118 -17.21 -1.17 6.42
CA TYR A 118 -16.72 -0.58 5.18
C TYR A 118 -15.96 -1.67 4.41
N VAL A 119 -16.45 -2.02 3.24
CA VAL A 119 -15.81 -3.01 2.35
C VAL A 119 -15.62 -2.36 1.00
N ASP A 120 -14.39 -2.30 0.54
CA ASP A 120 -14.03 -1.71 -0.75
C ASP A 120 -13.37 -2.78 -1.64
N GLU A 121 -14.01 -3.08 -2.75
CA GLU A 121 -13.49 -3.95 -3.80
C GLU A 121 -12.84 -3.08 -4.89
N ALA A 122 -11.77 -2.38 -4.50
CA ALA A 122 -11.07 -1.45 -5.37
C ALA A 122 -10.39 -2.15 -6.56
N ILE A 123 -10.39 -1.49 -7.71
CA ILE A 123 -9.75 -1.98 -8.94
C ILE A 123 -8.79 -0.92 -9.46
N GLY A 124 -7.56 -1.34 -9.81
CA GLY A 124 -6.58 -0.52 -10.51
C GLY A 124 -6.41 -0.99 -11.96
N ILE A 125 -6.24 -0.03 -12.86
CA ILE A 125 -5.98 -0.29 -14.28
C ILE A 125 -4.53 0.11 -14.59
N MET A 126 -3.78 -0.85 -15.14
CA MET A 126 -2.41 -0.63 -15.60
C MET A 126 -2.41 -0.47 -17.12
N GLU A 127 -1.98 0.69 -17.58
CA GLU A 127 -1.89 1.02 -19.01
C GLU A 127 -0.79 2.06 -19.26
N LYS A 128 -0.64 2.51 -20.51
CA LYS A 128 0.30 3.59 -20.84
C LYS A 128 -0.27 4.93 -20.40
N ASP A 129 0.52 5.67 -19.66
CA ASP A 129 0.23 7.07 -19.33
C ASP A 129 0.45 8.00 -20.54
N ALA A 130 0.24 9.29 -20.36
CA ALA A 130 0.41 10.31 -21.39
C ALA A 130 1.85 10.40 -21.94
N ASP A 131 2.83 9.96 -21.16
CA ASP A 131 4.25 9.90 -21.55
C ASP A 131 4.62 8.56 -22.19
N GLY A 132 3.67 7.64 -22.35
CA GLY A 132 3.86 6.31 -22.91
C GLY A 132 4.48 5.29 -21.95
N LYS A 133 4.55 5.57 -20.66
CA LYS A 133 5.05 4.67 -19.62
C LYS A 133 3.91 3.81 -19.07
N ILE A 134 4.20 2.55 -18.80
CA ILE A 134 3.25 1.68 -18.11
C ILE A 134 3.15 2.11 -16.63
N ALA A 135 1.93 2.35 -16.20
CA ALA A 135 1.61 2.80 -14.84
C ALA A 135 0.20 2.34 -14.45
N VAL A 136 -0.09 2.31 -13.15
CA VAL A 136 -1.48 2.25 -12.68
C VAL A 136 -2.06 3.65 -12.86
N THR A 137 -2.77 3.85 -13.98
CA THR A 137 -3.27 5.19 -14.39
C THR A 137 -4.57 5.55 -13.71
N ASN A 138 -5.37 4.55 -13.33
CA ASN A 138 -6.67 4.72 -12.73
C ASN A 138 -6.88 3.71 -11.59
N VAL A 139 -7.50 4.16 -10.49
CA VAL A 139 -8.00 3.32 -9.41
C VAL A 139 -9.45 3.69 -9.12
N THR A 140 -10.34 2.71 -9.20
CA THR A 140 -11.75 2.87 -8.85
C THR A 140 -12.02 2.22 -7.50
N LEU A 141 -12.39 3.02 -6.51
CA LEU A 141 -12.87 2.57 -5.21
C LEU A 141 -14.36 2.24 -5.30
N ARG A 142 -14.79 1.12 -4.72
CA ARG A 142 -16.18 0.62 -4.75
C ARG A 142 -16.69 0.29 -3.36
N PRO A 143 -16.72 1.26 -2.46
CA PRO A 143 -17.09 1.03 -1.08
C PRO A 143 -18.57 0.67 -0.93
N ARG A 144 -18.81 -0.41 -0.16
CA ARG A 144 -20.10 -0.74 0.44
C ARG A 144 -20.01 -0.43 1.93
N ILE A 145 -20.91 0.41 2.40
CA ILE A 145 -20.86 0.95 3.77
C ILE A 145 -22.15 0.64 4.47
N ILE A 146 -22.06 0.08 5.67
CA ILE A 146 -23.21 -0.18 6.55
C ILE A 146 -23.15 0.81 7.71
N PHE A 147 -24.28 1.45 7.97
CA PHE A 147 -24.43 2.39 9.07
C PHE A 147 -25.44 1.85 10.10
N SER A 148 -25.19 2.11 11.39
CA SER A 148 -26.17 1.96 12.46
C SER A 148 -26.87 3.28 12.76
N GLY A 149 -28.11 3.21 13.24
CA GLY A 149 -28.89 4.40 13.62
C GLY A 149 -29.35 5.21 12.40
N ASP A 150 -29.07 6.51 12.42
CA ASP A 150 -29.48 7.42 11.34
C ASP A 150 -28.76 7.08 10.03
N GLN A 151 -29.56 6.91 8.97
CA GLN A 151 -29.02 6.61 7.64
C GLN A 151 -28.67 7.90 6.91
N PRO A 152 -27.43 8.07 6.42
CA PRO A 152 -27.08 9.25 5.63
C PRO A 152 -27.79 9.26 4.28
N SER A 153 -28.12 10.44 3.77
CA SER A 153 -28.57 10.59 2.38
C SER A 153 -27.39 10.36 1.41
N SER A 154 -27.71 10.08 0.13
CA SER A 154 -26.69 9.97 -0.93
C SER A 154 -25.78 11.19 -0.98
N ASP A 155 -26.37 12.41 -0.90
CA ASP A 155 -25.60 13.64 -0.89
C ASP A 155 -24.65 13.77 0.33
N GLN A 156 -25.02 13.20 1.47
CA GLN A 156 -24.12 13.16 2.63
C GLN A 156 -22.96 12.19 2.39
N ILE A 157 -23.26 11.01 1.82
CA ILE A 157 -22.23 10.02 1.46
C ILE A 157 -21.25 10.60 0.44
N ASP A 158 -21.76 11.25 -0.61
CA ASP A 158 -20.92 11.87 -1.65
C ASP A 158 -20.01 12.96 -1.07
N ARG A 159 -20.55 13.82 -0.18
CA ARG A 159 -19.73 14.81 0.53
C ARG A 159 -18.66 14.19 1.42
N LEU A 160 -18.96 13.06 2.08
CA LEU A 160 -17.98 12.35 2.89
C LEU A 160 -16.86 11.78 2.02
N HIS A 161 -17.20 11.17 0.89
CA HIS A 161 -16.21 10.67 -0.06
C HIS A 161 -15.33 11.78 -0.64
N HIS A 162 -15.94 12.90 -1.02
CA HIS A 162 -15.18 14.05 -1.52
C HIS A 162 -14.18 14.59 -0.49
N ARG A 163 -14.63 14.81 0.76
CA ARG A 163 -13.76 15.23 1.87
C ARG A 163 -12.65 14.22 2.15
N ALA A 164 -12.96 12.93 2.13
CA ALA A 164 -11.99 11.86 2.33
C ALA A 164 -10.93 11.84 1.22
N HIS A 165 -11.35 12.02 -0.04
CA HIS A 165 -10.44 12.09 -1.16
C HIS A 165 -9.48 13.29 -1.05
N GLU A 166 -10.00 14.49 -0.77
CA GLU A 166 -9.18 15.70 -0.60
C GLU A 166 -8.14 15.57 0.54
N ALA A 167 -8.49 14.88 1.63
CA ALA A 167 -7.61 14.71 2.77
C ALA A 167 -6.69 13.49 2.67
N CYS A 168 -6.95 12.56 1.74
CA CYS A 168 -6.21 11.32 1.62
C CYS A 168 -4.74 11.57 1.24
N PHE A 169 -3.83 11.27 2.16
CA PHE A 169 -2.39 11.49 1.95
C PHE A 169 -1.85 10.70 0.75
N ILE A 170 -2.34 9.48 0.55
CA ILE A 170 -1.89 8.65 -0.58
C ILE A 170 -2.42 9.22 -1.90
N ALA A 171 -3.70 9.64 -1.96
CA ALA A 171 -4.24 10.29 -3.16
C ALA A 171 -3.45 11.56 -3.52
N ASN A 172 -3.08 12.38 -2.52
CA ASN A 172 -2.28 13.58 -2.73
C ASN A 172 -0.81 13.30 -3.12
N SER A 173 -0.37 12.05 -3.06
CA SER A 173 1.03 11.64 -3.34
C SER A 173 1.21 10.96 -4.69
N VAL A 174 0.15 10.71 -5.45
CA VAL A 174 0.18 9.92 -6.69
C VAL A 174 -0.32 10.73 -7.89
N LYS A 175 -0.02 10.25 -9.10
CA LYS A 175 -0.54 10.81 -10.37
C LYS A 175 -1.76 10.03 -10.87
N THR A 176 -2.02 8.87 -10.29
CA THR A 176 -3.13 7.98 -10.60
C THR A 176 -4.44 8.71 -10.40
N GLU A 177 -5.34 8.65 -11.37
CA GLU A 177 -6.71 9.11 -11.21
C GLU A 177 -7.46 8.19 -10.25
N ILE A 178 -8.13 8.75 -9.26
CA ILE A 178 -8.85 7.97 -8.25
C ILE A 178 -10.33 8.35 -8.32
N LEU A 179 -11.14 7.37 -8.69
CA LEU A 179 -12.60 7.49 -8.78
C LEU A 179 -13.25 6.77 -7.60
N VAL A 180 -14.41 7.23 -7.19
CA VAL A 180 -15.23 6.57 -6.17
C VAL A 180 -16.60 6.27 -6.76
N GLU A 181 -16.92 4.97 -6.86
CA GLU A 181 -18.21 4.44 -7.25
C GLU A 181 -18.91 3.87 -6.02
N SER A 182 -19.52 4.73 -5.21
CA SER A 182 -20.24 4.29 -4.01
C SER A 182 -21.40 3.38 -4.39
N GLN A 183 -21.44 2.18 -3.82
CA GLN A 183 -22.54 1.24 -4.00
C GLN A 183 -23.58 1.50 -2.91
N ALA A 184 -24.86 1.62 -3.30
CA ALA A 184 -25.96 1.62 -2.34
C ALA A 184 -25.93 0.29 -1.57
N GLY A 185 -25.88 0.37 -0.24
CA GLY A 185 -25.95 -0.78 0.66
C GLY A 185 -27.35 -1.37 0.73
#